data_80fd4aa02ceb4d8faf96924461015b9a
#
_entry.id   80fd4aa02ceb4d8faf96924461015b9a
#
_cell.length_a   1.000
_cell.length_b   1.000
_cell.length_c   1.000
_cell.angle_alpha   90.00
_cell.angle_beta   90.00
_cell.angle_gamma   90.00
#
_symmetry.space_group_name_H-M   'P 1'
#
loop_
_entity.id
_entity.type
_entity.pdbx_description
1 polymer ?
#
loop_
_entity_poly.entity_id
_entity_poly.type
_entity_poly.pdbx_seq_one_letter_code
_entity_poly.pdbx_strand_id
1 'polypeptide(L)'
;MSKGDFLPVEVIGVRVEMPSNQPIVLIREVGGIRYLPIWVGAVEASAIAFAQQSVVPARPMTHDLLKTILEEMGNPLSSVLLTELREGIFYSELHFESGQIISARPSDSIAIALRSGAPILASSALFASAGIEIPDAAEDEVEKFREFLDHINPDDFAG
;
A
#
# COMPACT_ATOMS: atom_id res chain seq x y z
N MET A 1 -5.22 -8.77 -21.89
CA MET A 1 -4.80 -9.05 -20.53
C MET A 1 -5.93 -9.76 -19.81
N SER A 2 -5.67 -10.92 -19.27
CA SER A 2 -6.73 -11.67 -18.62
C SER A 2 -6.99 -11.13 -17.22
N LYS A 3 -8.25 -11.11 -16.81
CA LYS A 3 -8.66 -10.65 -15.50
C LYS A 3 -8.17 -11.54 -14.36
N GLY A 4 -7.61 -12.72 -14.68
CA GLY A 4 -7.09 -13.65 -13.69
C GLY A 4 -5.68 -13.35 -13.22
N ASP A 5 -5.04 -12.32 -13.78
CA ASP A 5 -3.64 -12.02 -13.49
C ASP A 5 -3.43 -11.10 -12.28
N PHE A 6 -4.48 -10.74 -11.58
CA PHE A 6 -4.40 -9.93 -10.37
C PHE A 6 -4.61 -10.78 -9.12
N LEU A 7 -3.72 -10.61 -8.16
CA LEU A 7 -3.71 -11.38 -6.93
C LEU A 7 -4.03 -10.49 -5.74
N PRO A 8 -4.85 -10.96 -4.80
CA PRO A 8 -5.10 -10.18 -3.59
C PRO A 8 -3.82 -10.03 -2.77
N VAL A 9 -3.62 -8.84 -2.24
CA VAL A 9 -2.45 -8.52 -1.43
C VAL A 9 -2.85 -7.83 -0.15
N GLU A 10 -1.94 -7.82 0.81
CA GLU A 10 -2.12 -7.10 2.07
C GLU A 10 -0.93 -6.20 2.32
N VAL A 11 -1.17 -5.10 3.02
CA VAL A 11 -0.12 -4.17 3.42
C VAL A 11 0.47 -4.67 4.72
N ILE A 12 1.75 -5.06 4.69
CA ILE A 12 2.46 -5.53 5.89
C ILE A 12 2.82 -4.35 6.78
N GLY A 13 3.33 -3.28 6.18
CA GLY A 13 3.68 -2.09 6.94
C GLY A 13 4.60 -1.16 6.19
N VAL A 14 5.00 -0.11 6.89
CA VAL A 14 5.95 0.87 6.40
C VAL A 14 7.27 0.68 7.14
N ARG A 15 8.36 0.74 6.41
CA ARG A 15 9.71 0.61 6.94
C ARG A 15 10.57 1.71 6.38
N VAL A 16 11.60 2.10 7.11
CA VAL A 16 12.62 3.05 6.63
C VAL A 16 13.88 2.28 6.28
N GLU A 17 14.32 2.43 5.04
CA GLU A 17 15.56 1.79 4.59
C GLU A 17 16.77 2.66 4.94
N MET A 18 17.75 2.05 5.58
CA MET A 18 18.98 2.73 5.94
C MET A 18 20.11 2.34 4.97
N PRO A 19 21.08 3.22 4.68
CA PRO A 19 21.29 4.55 5.29
C PRO A 19 20.54 5.70 4.60
N SER A 20 19.81 5.43 3.52
CA SER A 20 19.16 6.47 2.72
C SER A 20 18.00 7.16 3.44
N ASN A 21 17.48 6.55 4.52
CA ASN A 21 16.32 7.03 5.25
C ASN A 21 15.07 7.10 4.36
N GLN A 22 14.97 6.19 3.39
CA GLN A 22 13.90 6.16 2.41
C GLN A 22 12.75 5.25 2.89
N PRO A 23 11.51 5.76 2.99
CA PRO A 23 10.39 4.91 3.38
C PRO A 23 10.02 3.91 2.29
N ILE A 24 9.66 2.71 2.73
CA ILE A 24 9.19 1.61 1.87
C ILE A 24 7.89 1.08 2.45
N VAL A 25 6.90 0.86 1.59
CA VAL A 25 5.71 0.10 1.93
C VAL A 25 5.94 -1.34 1.49
N LEU A 26 5.75 -2.28 2.40
CA LEU A 26 5.90 -3.69 2.09
C LEU A 26 4.53 -4.32 1.88
N ILE A 27 4.33 -4.89 0.70
CA ILE A 27 3.10 -5.56 0.28
C ILE A 27 3.39 -7.05 0.19
N ARG A 28 2.45 -7.90 0.59
CA ARG A 28 2.59 -9.35 0.48
C ARG A 28 1.39 -9.94 -0.24
N GLU A 29 1.62 -10.94 -1.11
CA GLU A 29 0.51 -11.70 -1.68
C GLU A 29 -0.18 -12.50 -0.58
N VAL A 30 -1.52 -12.48 -0.56
CA VAL A 30 -2.29 -13.21 0.45
C VAL A 30 -2.08 -14.71 0.26
N GLY A 31 -1.67 -15.38 1.33
CA GLY A 31 -1.44 -16.82 1.30
C GLY A 31 -0.17 -17.25 0.61
N GLY A 32 0.70 -16.31 0.22
CA GLY A 32 1.94 -16.61 -0.47
C GLY A 32 3.17 -16.12 0.27
N ILE A 33 4.31 -16.31 -0.37
CA ILE A 33 5.62 -15.97 0.18
C ILE A 33 6.29 -14.80 -0.54
N ARG A 34 5.62 -14.23 -1.55
CA ARG A 34 6.19 -13.12 -2.32
C ARG A 34 5.79 -11.78 -1.73
N TYR A 35 6.77 -10.90 -1.65
CA TYR A 35 6.64 -9.54 -1.12
C TYR A 35 6.99 -8.54 -2.21
N LEU A 36 6.36 -7.40 -2.17
CA LEU A 36 6.60 -6.32 -3.11
C LEU A 36 6.95 -5.06 -2.33
N PRO A 37 8.22 -4.62 -2.34
CA PRO A 37 8.61 -3.37 -1.71
C PRO A 37 8.35 -2.20 -2.66
N ILE A 38 7.70 -1.16 -2.15
CA ILE A 38 7.40 0.04 -2.94
C ILE A 38 7.96 1.25 -2.20
N TRP A 39 8.88 1.98 -2.86
CA TRP A 39 9.42 3.22 -2.30
C TRP A 39 8.37 4.31 -2.37
N VAL A 40 8.21 5.05 -1.26
CA VAL A 40 7.20 6.12 -1.15
C VAL A 40 7.82 7.34 -0.49
N GLY A 41 7.16 8.48 -0.61
CA GLY A 41 7.58 9.69 0.08
C GLY A 41 7.22 9.65 1.57
N ALA A 42 7.87 10.49 2.35
CA ALA A 42 7.67 10.52 3.82
C ALA A 42 6.22 10.89 4.19
N VAL A 43 5.63 11.82 3.47
CA VAL A 43 4.25 12.26 3.72
C VAL A 43 3.26 11.12 3.47
N GLU A 44 3.43 10.40 2.35
CA GLU A 44 2.58 9.28 1.98
C GLU A 44 2.80 8.10 2.91
N ALA A 45 4.04 7.87 3.34
CA ALA A 45 4.36 6.84 4.32
C ALA A 45 3.61 7.08 5.64
N SER A 46 3.59 8.32 6.10
CA SER A 46 2.84 8.71 7.30
C SER A 46 1.35 8.44 7.14
N ALA A 47 0.79 8.79 5.98
CA ALA A 47 -0.62 8.56 5.71
C ALA A 47 -0.98 7.07 5.78
N ILE A 48 -0.12 6.21 5.23
CA ILE A 48 -0.30 4.76 5.27
C ILE A 48 -0.16 4.24 6.70
N ALA A 49 0.86 4.68 7.42
CA ALA A 49 1.11 4.25 8.80
C ALA A 49 -0.05 4.62 9.72
N PHE A 50 -0.58 5.84 9.59
CA PHE A 50 -1.73 6.28 10.37
C PHE A 50 -2.95 5.39 10.13
N ALA A 51 -3.21 5.06 8.86
CA ALA A 51 -4.33 4.20 8.52
C ALA A 51 -4.17 2.79 9.11
N GLN A 52 -2.97 2.24 9.05
CA GLN A 52 -2.69 0.90 9.61
C GLN A 52 -2.82 0.87 11.13
N GLN A 53 -2.47 1.96 11.79
CA GLN A 53 -2.55 2.06 13.26
C GLN A 53 -3.93 2.55 13.73
N SER A 54 -4.86 2.74 12.82
CA SER A 54 -6.19 3.27 13.10
C SER A 54 -6.16 4.60 13.85
N VAL A 55 -5.18 5.42 13.54
CA VAL A 55 -5.08 6.77 14.10
C VAL A 55 -6.11 7.65 13.43
N VAL A 56 -7.00 8.24 14.26
CA VAL A 56 -8.03 9.15 13.77
C VAL A 56 -7.62 10.57 14.17
N PRO A 57 -7.22 11.41 13.21
CA PRO A 57 -6.84 12.78 13.52
C PRO A 57 -8.06 13.61 13.91
N ALA A 58 -7.84 14.71 14.63
CA ALA A 58 -8.92 15.61 15.06
C ALA A 58 -9.67 16.22 13.87
N ARG A 59 -8.95 16.47 12.78
CA ARG A 59 -9.52 16.91 11.51
C ARG A 59 -9.01 16.01 10.40
N PRO A 60 -9.84 15.74 9.36
CA PRO A 60 -9.43 14.81 8.29
C PRO A 60 -8.20 15.33 7.56
N MET A 61 -7.24 14.43 7.34
CA MET A 61 -6.08 14.69 6.51
C MET A 61 -6.46 14.44 5.05
N THR A 62 -5.52 14.63 4.13
CA THR A 62 -5.81 14.58 2.69
C THR A 62 -6.51 13.29 2.25
N HIS A 63 -5.97 12.14 2.66
CA HIS A 63 -6.55 10.86 2.24
C HIS A 63 -7.86 10.54 2.96
N ASP A 64 -8.02 11.00 4.20
CA ASP A 64 -9.30 10.90 4.92
C ASP A 64 -10.36 11.71 4.20
N LEU A 65 -10.00 12.93 3.79
CA LEU A 65 -10.90 13.82 3.06
C LEU A 65 -11.29 13.24 1.72
N LEU A 66 -10.34 12.65 0.99
CA LEU A 66 -10.62 12.01 -0.29
C LEU A 66 -11.65 10.89 -0.15
N LYS A 67 -11.46 10.03 0.84
CA LYS A 67 -12.44 8.97 1.11
C LYS A 67 -13.82 9.55 1.35
N THR A 68 -13.90 10.58 2.21
CA THR A 68 -15.17 11.21 2.54
C THR A 68 -15.83 11.83 1.31
N ILE A 69 -15.07 12.53 0.47
CA ILE A 69 -15.58 13.15 -0.75
C ILE A 69 -16.18 12.08 -1.67
N LEU A 70 -15.46 10.99 -1.88
CA LEU A 70 -15.93 9.91 -2.76
C LEU A 70 -17.24 9.30 -2.24
N GLU A 71 -17.33 9.06 -0.94
CA GLU A 71 -18.53 8.52 -0.33
C GLU A 71 -19.72 9.47 -0.41
N GLU A 72 -19.48 10.74 -0.08
CA GLU A 72 -20.52 11.77 -0.12
C GLU A 72 -21.02 12.05 -1.53
N MET A 73 -20.16 11.87 -2.54
CA MET A 73 -20.53 12.01 -3.94
C MET A 73 -21.17 10.74 -4.52
N GLY A 74 -21.36 9.71 -3.69
CA GLY A 74 -22.01 8.48 -4.10
C GLY A 74 -21.19 7.57 -4.98
N ASN A 75 -19.88 7.71 -4.97
CA ASN A 75 -19.01 6.89 -5.81
C ASN A 75 -17.78 6.38 -5.04
N PRO A 76 -18.01 5.52 -4.03
CA PRO A 76 -16.88 5.04 -3.22
C PRO A 76 -15.92 4.15 -4.02
N LEU A 77 -14.71 4.05 -3.49
CA LEU A 77 -13.67 3.19 -4.05
C LEU A 77 -14.09 1.72 -3.89
N SER A 78 -14.04 0.95 -4.97
CA SER A 78 -14.37 -0.48 -4.94
C SER A 78 -13.13 -1.35 -4.81
N SER A 79 -12.02 -0.97 -5.44
CA SER A 79 -10.76 -1.72 -5.35
C SER A 79 -9.60 -0.87 -5.86
N VAL A 80 -8.39 -1.33 -5.53
CA VAL A 80 -7.14 -0.75 -6.04
C VAL A 80 -6.36 -1.84 -6.74
N LEU A 81 -5.85 -1.55 -7.92
CA LEU A 81 -4.99 -2.47 -8.66
C LEU A 81 -3.59 -1.87 -8.79
N LEU A 82 -2.58 -2.61 -8.31
CA LEU A 82 -1.18 -2.30 -8.56
C LEU A 82 -0.84 -2.97 -9.88
N THR A 83 -0.62 -2.18 -10.93
CA THR A 83 -0.65 -2.69 -12.30
C THR A 83 0.71 -3.04 -12.89
N GLU A 84 1.69 -2.15 -12.75
CA GLU A 84 2.97 -2.38 -13.40
C GLU A 84 4.09 -1.55 -12.77
N LEU A 85 5.32 -1.99 -13.06
CA LEU A 85 6.53 -1.22 -12.79
C LEU A 85 7.16 -0.96 -14.16
N ARG A 86 7.32 0.31 -14.51
CA ARG A 86 7.87 0.71 -15.80
C ARG A 86 8.88 1.83 -15.58
N GLU A 87 10.13 1.60 -16.00
CA GLU A 87 11.22 2.56 -15.86
C GLU A 87 11.38 3.06 -14.42
N GLY A 88 11.27 2.14 -13.47
CA GLY A 88 11.43 2.45 -12.04
C GLY A 88 10.21 3.10 -11.40
N ILE A 89 9.12 3.24 -12.13
CA ILE A 89 7.90 3.88 -11.64
C ILE A 89 6.79 2.85 -11.53
N PHE A 90 6.21 2.74 -10.32
CA PHE A 90 5.06 1.90 -10.10
C PHE A 90 3.77 2.61 -10.48
N TYR A 91 2.87 1.89 -11.12
CA TYR A 91 1.57 2.40 -11.55
C TYR A 91 0.46 1.68 -10.81
N SER A 92 -0.62 2.39 -10.54
CA SER A 92 -1.80 1.81 -9.93
C SER A 92 -3.07 2.44 -10.49
N GLU A 93 -4.19 1.78 -10.23
CA GLU A 93 -5.50 2.25 -10.65
C GLU A 93 -6.48 2.21 -9.50
N LEU A 94 -7.25 3.28 -9.36
CA LEU A 94 -8.38 3.34 -8.48
C LEU A 94 -9.63 2.92 -9.27
N HIS A 95 -10.31 1.89 -8.81
CA HIS A 95 -11.54 1.41 -9.41
C HIS A 95 -12.71 1.79 -8.51
N PHE A 96 -13.70 2.46 -9.08
CA PHE A 96 -14.84 2.99 -8.35
C PHE A 96 -16.09 2.17 -8.61
N GLU A 97 -17.09 2.27 -7.74
CA GLU A 97 -18.38 1.57 -7.92
C GLU A 97 -19.06 1.91 -9.23
N SER A 98 -18.89 3.14 -9.70
CA SER A 98 -19.44 3.58 -10.99
C SER A 98 -18.82 2.89 -12.20
N GLY A 99 -17.70 2.18 -12.01
CA GLY A 99 -16.92 1.60 -13.10
C GLY A 99 -15.83 2.52 -13.64
N GLN A 100 -15.73 3.73 -13.12
CA GLN A 100 -14.64 4.63 -13.50
C GLN A 100 -13.31 4.12 -12.97
N ILE A 101 -12.26 4.38 -13.73
CA ILE A 101 -10.88 3.98 -13.38
C ILE A 101 -10.00 5.22 -13.48
N ILE A 102 -9.27 5.49 -12.42
CA ILE A 102 -8.36 6.64 -12.36
C ILE A 102 -6.96 6.16 -12.03
N SER A 103 -6.00 6.55 -12.85
CA SER A 103 -4.58 6.26 -12.59
C SER A 103 -4.10 7.08 -11.39
N ALA A 104 -3.33 6.45 -10.50
CA ALA A 104 -2.84 7.09 -9.30
C ALA A 104 -1.50 6.48 -8.89
N ARG A 105 -0.77 7.19 -8.04
CA ARG A 105 0.45 6.62 -7.46
C ARG A 105 0.06 5.51 -6.47
N PRO A 106 0.84 4.41 -6.41
CA PRO A 106 0.53 3.34 -5.45
C PRO A 106 0.40 3.83 -4.00
N SER A 107 1.24 4.77 -3.58
CA SER A 107 1.18 5.32 -2.21
C SER A 107 -0.18 5.94 -1.89
N ASP A 108 -0.71 6.75 -2.80
CA ASP A 108 -2.02 7.37 -2.62
C ASP A 108 -3.14 6.34 -2.67
N SER A 109 -3.04 5.40 -3.62
CA SER A 109 -4.02 4.33 -3.78
C SER A 109 -4.13 3.47 -2.53
N ILE A 110 -2.98 3.08 -1.96
CA ILE A 110 -2.92 2.29 -0.74
C ILE A 110 -3.50 3.05 0.44
N ALA A 111 -3.12 4.33 0.58
CA ALA A 111 -3.60 5.16 1.68
C ALA A 111 -5.12 5.32 1.67
N ILE A 112 -5.70 5.48 0.49
CA ILE A 112 -7.16 5.58 0.34
C ILE A 112 -7.82 4.22 0.58
N ALA A 113 -7.26 3.15 0.02
CA ALA A 113 -7.81 1.80 0.17
C ALA A 113 -7.88 1.37 1.63
N LEU A 114 -6.84 1.64 2.42
CA LEU A 114 -6.81 1.30 3.84
C LEU A 114 -7.92 2.01 4.62
N ARG A 115 -8.24 3.24 4.25
CA ARG A 115 -9.30 4.00 4.89
C ARG A 115 -10.68 3.56 4.45
N SER A 116 -10.81 3.15 3.19
CA SER A 116 -12.09 2.76 2.59
C SER A 116 -12.45 1.31 2.87
N GLY A 117 -11.50 0.49 3.31
CA GLY A 117 -11.70 -0.95 3.41
C GLY A 117 -11.74 -1.64 2.06
N ALA A 118 -11.27 -0.98 1.00
CA ALA A 118 -11.29 -1.54 -0.34
C ALA A 118 -10.16 -2.56 -0.53
N PRO A 119 -10.39 -3.66 -1.23
CA PRO A 119 -9.34 -4.64 -1.50
C PRO A 119 -8.26 -4.06 -2.41
N ILE A 120 -7.03 -4.52 -2.17
CA ILE A 120 -5.89 -4.17 -2.99
C ILE A 120 -5.43 -5.45 -3.70
N LEU A 121 -5.26 -5.35 -5.01
CA LEU A 121 -4.77 -6.46 -5.84
C LEU A 121 -3.52 -6.00 -6.57
N ALA A 122 -2.65 -6.93 -6.88
CA ALA A 122 -1.44 -6.63 -7.65
C ALA A 122 -1.32 -7.62 -8.81
N SER A 123 -0.81 -7.13 -9.91
CA SER A 123 -0.55 -7.96 -11.09
C SER A 123 0.45 -9.06 -10.75
N SER A 124 0.17 -10.28 -11.21
CA SER A 124 1.12 -11.39 -11.05
C SER A 124 2.44 -11.08 -11.76
N ALA A 125 2.37 -10.38 -12.89
CA ALA A 125 3.57 -9.95 -13.62
C ALA A 125 4.42 -8.99 -12.79
N LEU A 126 3.78 -8.16 -11.96
CA LEU A 126 4.48 -7.23 -11.09
C LEU A 126 5.30 -7.97 -10.04
N PHE A 127 4.74 -9.02 -9.44
CA PHE A 127 5.48 -9.87 -8.51
C PHE A 127 6.63 -10.60 -9.22
N ALA A 128 6.41 -11.03 -10.45
CA ALA A 128 7.46 -11.71 -11.21
C ALA A 128 8.65 -10.79 -11.51
N SER A 129 8.39 -9.50 -11.76
CA SER A 129 9.44 -8.55 -12.12
C SER A 129 10.08 -7.85 -10.93
N ALA A 130 9.33 -7.61 -9.86
CA ALA A 130 9.80 -6.79 -8.74
C ALA A 130 9.60 -7.43 -7.37
N GLY A 131 8.95 -8.58 -7.32
CA GLY A 131 8.69 -9.29 -6.06
C GLY A 131 9.95 -9.95 -5.50
N ILE A 132 9.98 -10.10 -4.19
CA ILE A 132 11.00 -10.85 -3.48
C ILE A 132 10.33 -11.97 -2.71
N GLU A 133 10.97 -13.13 -2.68
CA GLU A 133 10.45 -14.27 -1.94
C GLU A 133 11.11 -14.36 -0.57
N ILE A 134 10.29 -14.54 0.45
CA ILE A 134 10.77 -14.81 1.80
C ILE A 134 10.25 -16.20 2.16
N PRO A 135 11.13 -17.19 2.23
CA PRO A 135 10.72 -18.57 2.53
C PRO A 135 10.12 -18.70 3.93
N ASP A 136 9.22 -19.67 4.11
CA ASP A 136 8.61 -19.96 5.41
C ASP A 136 9.65 -20.19 6.51
N ALA A 137 10.80 -20.74 6.15
CA ALA A 137 11.90 -20.96 7.09
C ALA A 137 12.50 -19.66 7.64
N ALA A 138 12.14 -18.54 7.08
CA ALA A 138 12.61 -17.21 7.49
C ALA A 138 11.57 -16.44 8.31
N GLU A 139 10.61 -17.15 8.91
CA GLU A 139 9.59 -16.53 9.77
C GLU A 139 10.21 -15.64 10.84
N ASP A 140 11.34 -16.06 11.42
CA ASP A 140 12.04 -15.29 12.43
C ASP A 140 12.49 -13.92 11.89
N GLU A 141 12.89 -13.86 10.64
CA GLU A 141 13.28 -12.60 10.01
C GLU A 141 12.06 -11.72 9.74
N VAL A 142 10.95 -12.33 9.35
CA VAL A 142 9.69 -11.60 9.15
C VAL A 142 9.20 -11.05 10.48
N GLU A 143 9.30 -11.81 11.57
CA GLU A 143 8.95 -11.33 12.90
C GLU A 143 9.87 -10.22 13.38
N LYS A 144 11.16 -10.34 13.15
CA LYS A 144 12.11 -9.26 13.44
C LYS A 144 11.77 -8.00 12.66
N PHE A 145 11.36 -8.17 11.43
CA PHE A 145 10.93 -7.07 10.59
C PHE A 145 9.67 -6.41 11.17
N ARG A 146 8.71 -7.21 11.63
CA ARG A 146 7.50 -6.70 12.28
C ARG A 146 7.84 -5.97 13.57
N GLU A 147 8.73 -6.54 14.39
CA GLU A 147 9.20 -5.88 15.61
C GLU A 147 9.86 -4.54 15.29
N PHE A 148 10.64 -4.49 14.22
CA PHE A 148 11.25 -3.27 13.78
C PHE A 148 10.19 -2.23 13.41
N LEU A 149 9.13 -2.65 12.71
CA LEU A 149 8.02 -1.76 12.34
C LEU A 149 7.28 -1.24 13.57
N ASP A 150 7.13 -2.08 14.61
CA ASP A 150 6.46 -1.69 15.85
C ASP A 150 7.22 -0.60 16.62
N HIS A 151 8.52 -0.48 16.35
CA HIS A 151 9.35 0.57 16.96
C HIS A 151 9.36 1.87 16.14
N ILE A 152 8.77 1.87 14.96
CA ILE A 152 8.68 3.07 14.13
C ILE A 152 7.44 3.85 14.57
N ASN A 153 7.66 5.08 15.00
CA ASN A 153 6.58 5.99 15.36
C ASN A 153 6.13 6.73 14.11
N PRO A 154 4.82 6.91 13.88
CA PRO A 154 4.34 7.74 12.77
C PRO A 154 4.97 9.15 12.75
N ASP A 155 5.33 9.69 13.90
CA ASP A 155 6.01 10.99 14.00
C ASP A 155 7.38 11.01 13.32
N ASP A 156 8.01 9.84 13.15
CA ASP A 156 9.30 9.73 12.46
C ASP A 156 9.19 10.10 10.98
N PHE A 157 7.98 10.10 10.45
CA PHE A 157 7.71 10.43 9.05
C PHE A 157 7.12 11.84 8.89
N ALA A 158 6.86 12.52 10.00
CA ALA A 158 6.22 13.84 10.01
C ALA A 158 7.27 14.93 9.98
N GLY A 159 8.11 14.85 9.05
CA GLY A 159 9.21 15.80 9.03
C GLY A 159 9.24 16.84 8.10
#